data_f572da3377e85a2237fd88aca5cb5717
#
_entry.id   f572da3377e85a2237fd88aca5cb5717
#
_cell.length_a   1.000
_cell.length_b   1.000
_cell.length_c   1.000
_cell.angle_alpha   90.00
_cell.angle_beta   90.00
_cell.angle_gamma   90.00
#
_symmetry.space_group_name_H-M   'P 1'
#
loop_
_entity.id
_entity.type
_entity.pdbx_description
1 polymer ?
#
loop_
_entity_poly.entity_id
_entity_poly.type
_entity_poly.pdbx_seq_one_letter_code
_entity_poly.pdbx_strand_id
1 'polypeptide(L)'
;MTLVAAADGSALGNPGPAGWAWYVDDDCWASGGWAHGTNNMGELTAVLDLLQQTADVDDLVVYCDSTYTINSITKWMPGWKRKGWKKGDGKPVANVEIMQALDRAMQGRRVMFKWVKGHAGHELNEKADELANAAAQAFQDLKTPDPGPGFHGERSEHSFTVTAPPEPEPDLFTLTEESAETDEELVVRLERSLLTDAVRGDPAAVAALLDPAWEEIGGSGRRWSREEMLAAIGPLEDRVDLEVLSADRVGQDAVLLVWRAVPASGETTLRSSLWVRSGQRWLQRFHQGTTEES
;
A
#
# COMPACT_ATOMS: atom_id res chain seq x y z
N MET A 1 21.21 -22.74 2.58
CA MET A 1 21.38 -21.74 1.50
C MET A 1 20.12 -20.89 1.50
N THR A 2 20.22 -19.57 1.44
CA THR A 2 19.04 -18.70 1.47
C THR A 2 18.50 -18.58 0.04
N LEU A 3 17.24 -18.92 -0.18
CA LEU A 3 16.55 -18.69 -1.45
C LEU A 3 16.09 -17.23 -1.52
N VAL A 4 16.28 -16.60 -2.66
CA VAL A 4 15.85 -15.21 -2.92
C VAL A 4 14.84 -15.20 -4.05
N ALA A 5 13.67 -14.64 -3.83
CA ALA A 5 12.60 -14.56 -4.82
C ALA A 5 11.92 -13.19 -4.77
N ALA A 6 11.18 -12.86 -5.80
CA ALA A 6 10.17 -11.79 -5.77
C ALA A 6 8.78 -12.38 -5.98
N ALA A 7 7.76 -11.71 -5.45
CA ALA A 7 6.37 -12.09 -5.61
C ALA A 7 5.52 -10.83 -5.86
N ASP A 8 4.60 -10.93 -6.82
CA ASP A 8 3.77 -9.83 -7.26
C ASP A 8 2.37 -10.28 -7.71
N GLY A 9 1.42 -9.34 -7.70
CA GLY A 9 0.06 -9.54 -8.17
C GLY A 9 -0.36 -8.41 -9.10
N SER A 10 -1.23 -8.71 -10.05
CA SER A 10 -1.79 -7.73 -10.98
C SER A 10 -3.28 -7.95 -11.16
N ALA A 11 -4.05 -6.86 -11.28
CA ALA A 11 -5.47 -6.92 -11.60
C ALA A 11 -5.82 -5.87 -12.65
N LEU A 12 -6.44 -6.31 -13.74
CA LEU A 12 -6.95 -5.45 -14.82
C LEU A 12 -8.36 -4.97 -14.45
N GLY A 13 -8.43 -4.10 -13.45
CA GLY A 13 -9.64 -3.73 -12.72
C GLY A 13 -9.64 -4.37 -11.32
N ASN A 14 -10.21 -3.69 -10.32
CA ASN A 14 -10.16 -4.16 -8.93
C ASN A 14 -11.57 -4.11 -8.28
N PRO A 15 -12.36 -5.23 -8.35
CA PRO A 15 -12.02 -6.54 -8.90
C PRO A 15 -12.09 -6.63 -10.43
N GLY A 16 -11.35 -7.61 -11.02
CA GLY A 16 -11.30 -7.88 -12.45
C GLY A 16 -10.46 -9.10 -12.78
N PRO A 17 -10.11 -9.35 -14.07
CA PRO A 17 -9.12 -10.35 -14.41
C PRO A 17 -7.83 -10.09 -13.65
N ALA A 18 -7.36 -11.07 -12.88
CA ALA A 18 -6.25 -10.92 -11.97
C ALA A 18 -5.24 -12.06 -12.13
N GLY A 19 -3.97 -11.72 -11.97
CA GLY A 19 -2.84 -12.62 -12.05
C GLY A 19 -1.95 -12.51 -10.81
N TRP A 20 -1.15 -13.52 -10.60
CA TRP A 20 -0.11 -13.59 -9.60
C TRP A 20 1.11 -14.28 -10.18
N ALA A 21 2.29 -13.92 -9.71
CA ALA A 21 3.52 -14.63 -10.04
C ALA A 21 4.57 -14.48 -8.94
N TRP A 22 5.47 -15.46 -8.88
CA TRP A 22 6.73 -15.36 -8.19
C TRP A 22 7.87 -15.75 -9.12
N TYR A 23 9.06 -15.20 -8.88
CA TYR A 23 10.23 -15.37 -9.73
C TYR A 23 11.51 -15.48 -8.89
N VAL A 24 12.32 -16.47 -9.20
CA VAL A 24 13.68 -16.68 -8.68
C VAL A 24 14.69 -16.46 -9.79
N ASP A 25 14.53 -17.17 -10.90
CA ASP A 25 15.32 -17.09 -12.14
C ASP A 25 14.50 -17.62 -13.33
N ASP A 26 15.09 -17.59 -14.53
CA ASP A 26 14.40 -17.97 -15.78
C ASP A 26 13.94 -19.45 -15.82
N ASP A 27 14.56 -20.32 -15.02
CA ASP A 27 14.21 -21.74 -14.91
C ASP A 27 13.38 -22.05 -13.63
N CYS A 28 13.05 -21.02 -12.82
CA CYS A 28 12.42 -21.18 -11.53
C CYS A 28 11.45 -20.01 -11.24
N TRP A 29 10.20 -20.16 -11.69
CA TRP A 29 9.12 -19.22 -11.49
C TRP A 29 7.77 -19.91 -11.68
N ALA A 30 6.70 -19.30 -11.18
CA ALA A 30 5.33 -19.72 -11.47
C ALA A 30 4.40 -18.53 -11.56
N SER A 31 3.33 -18.72 -12.33
CA SER A 31 2.24 -17.76 -12.44
C SER A 31 0.88 -18.44 -12.55
N GLY A 32 -0.17 -17.68 -12.25
CA GLY A 32 -1.56 -18.11 -12.36
C GLY A 32 -2.50 -16.94 -12.14
N GLY A 33 -3.79 -17.22 -11.97
CA GLY A 33 -4.73 -16.12 -11.74
C GLY A 33 -6.18 -16.56 -11.86
N TRP A 34 -7.06 -15.57 -12.05
CA TRP A 34 -8.51 -15.76 -12.10
C TRP A 34 -9.16 -14.78 -13.09
N ALA A 35 -10.32 -15.17 -13.62
CA ALA A 35 -11.16 -14.27 -14.40
C ALA A 35 -11.71 -13.10 -13.56
N HIS A 36 -11.79 -13.28 -12.25
CA HIS A 36 -12.29 -12.26 -11.32
C HIS A 36 -11.52 -12.37 -10.00
N GLY A 37 -10.73 -11.38 -9.68
CA GLY A 37 -9.94 -11.30 -8.45
C GLY A 37 -9.55 -9.85 -8.17
N THR A 38 -8.79 -9.64 -7.10
CA THR A 38 -8.27 -8.33 -6.71
C THR A 38 -6.75 -8.34 -6.73
N ASN A 39 -6.13 -7.16 -6.80
CA ASN A 39 -4.67 -7.03 -6.74
C ASN A 39 -4.11 -7.70 -5.46
N ASN A 40 -4.71 -7.41 -4.31
CA ASN A 40 -4.29 -8.00 -3.03
C ASN A 40 -4.41 -9.53 -3.00
N MET A 41 -5.44 -10.12 -3.66
CA MET A 41 -5.52 -11.57 -3.82
C MET A 41 -4.32 -12.09 -4.62
N GLY A 42 -3.97 -11.43 -5.72
CA GLY A 42 -2.82 -11.77 -6.55
C GLY A 42 -1.53 -11.79 -5.73
N GLU A 43 -1.23 -10.70 -5.07
CA GLU A 43 -0.01 -10.55 -4.29
C GLU A 43 0.13 -11.55 -3.14
N LEU A 44 -0.93 -11.73 -2.34
CA LEU A 44 -0.94 -12.72 -1.26
C LEU A 44 -0.82 -14.15 -1.78
N THR A 45 -1.43 -14.44 -2.94
CA THR A 45 -1.36 -15.77 -3.55
C THR A 45 0.01 -16.05 -4.15
N ALA A 46 0.67 -15.06 -4.75
CA ALA A 46 2.04 -15.20 -5.23
C ALA A 46 3.00 -15.63 -4.10
N VAL A 47 2.90 -14.97 -2.95
CA VAL A 47 3.67 -15.35 -1.75
C VAL A 47 3.29 -16.74 -1.25
N LEU A 48 2.00 -17.06 -1.21
CA LEU A 48 1.53 -18.36 -0.73
C LEU A 48 2.03 -19.50 -1.62
N ASP A 49 1.90 -19.38 -2.93
CA ASP A 49 2.34 -20.41 -3.87
C ASP A 49 3.85 -20.60 -3.81
N LEU A 50 4.64 -19.51 -3.76
CA LEU A 50 6.08 -19.58 -3.52
C LEU A 50 6.41 -20.37 -2.26
N LEU A 51 5.76 -20.08 -1.13
CA LEU A 51 6.02 -20.77 0.13
C LEU A 51 5.62 -22.24 0.09
N GLN A 52 4.59 -22.59 -0.63
CA GLN A 52 4.14 -23.97 -0.80
C GLN A 52 5.09 -24.78 -1.70
N GLN A 53 5.52 -24.20 -2.81
CA GLN A 53 6.44 -24.87 -3.73
C GLN A 53 7.86 -25.01 -3.17
N THR A 54 8.25 -24.14 -2.24
CA THR A 54 9.54 -24.16 -1.55
C THR A 54 9.44 -24.73 -0.13
N ALA A 55 8.52 -25.65 0.13
CA ALA A 55 8.24 -26.13 1.51
C ALA A 55 9.46 -26.74 2.23
N ASP A 56 10.41 -27.27 1.48
CA ASP A 56 11.67 -27.86 1.95
C ASP A 56 12.81 -26.83 2.14
N VAL A 57 12.55 -25.55 1.85
CA VAL A 57 13.52 -24.45 2.01
C VAL A 57 13.26 -23.70 3.31
N ASP A 58 14.19 -23.76 4.25
CA ASP A 58 14.05 -23.13 5.57
C ASP A 58 14.26 -21.61 5.56
N ASP A 59 15.15 -21.10 4.71
CA ASP A 59 15.54 -19.68 4.67
C ASP A 59 15.15 -19.05 3.34
N LEU A 60 14.19 -18.10 3.39
CA LEU A 60 13.74 -17.33 2.22
C LEU A 60 13.87 -15.83 2.44
N VAL A 61 14.22 -15.13 1.36
CA VAL A 61 14.05 -13.68 1.23
C VAL A 61 13.08 -13.42 0.09
N VAL A 62 11.97 -12.76 0.39
CA VAL A 62 10.91 -12.45 -0.58
C VAL A 62 10.83 -10.94 -0.77
N TYR A 63 11.09 -10.48 -1.99
CA TYR A 63 10.90 -9.10 -2.40
C TYR A 63 9.46 -8.88 -2.85
N CYS A 64 8.81 -7.85 -2.32
CA CYS A 64 7.47 -7.40 -2.71
C CYS A 64 7.45 -5.88 -2.73
N ASP A 65 6.69 -5.27 -3.63
CA ASP A 65 6.45 -3.84 -3.65
C ASP A 65 5.15 -3.44 -2.91
N SER A 66 4.33 -4.42 -2.55
CA SER A 66 3.13 -4.23 -1.75
C SER A 66 3.43 -4.11 -0.26
N THR A 67 3.29 -2.92 0.26
CA THR A 67 3.33 -2.68 1.71
C THR A 67 2.16 -3.36 2.43
N TYR A 68 1.00 -3.47 1.76
CA TYR A 68 -0.16 -4.20 2.29
C TYR A 68 0.18 -5.66 2.54
N THR A 69 0.72 -6.36 1.55
CA THR A 69 1.08 -7.78 1.65
C THR A 69 2.10 -8.01 2.75
N ILE A 70 3.18 -7.22 2.78
CA ILE A 70 4.21 -7.32 3.82
C ILE A 70 3.62 -7.08 5.21
N ASN A 71 2.86 -6.00 5.41
CA ASN A 71 2.28 -5.67 6.72
C ASN A 71 1.22 -6.69 7.15
N SER A 72 0.39 -7.17 6.23
CA SER A 72 -0.60 -8.20 6.51
C SER A 72 0.05 -9.44 7.09
N ILE A 73 1.13 -9.92 6.47
CA ILE A 73 1.83 -11.13 6.88
C ILE A 73 2.66 -10.91 8.15
N THR A 74 3.44 -9.82 8.20
CA THR A 74 4.46 -9.64 9.26
C THR A 74 3.93 -8.94 10.52
N LYS A 75 2.97 -8.02 10.37
CA LYS A 75 2.50 -7.18 11.48
C LYS A 75 1.10 -7.56 11.96
N TRP A 76 0.15 -7.77 11.04
CA TRP A 76 -1.27 -7.89 11.42
C TRP A 76 -1.73 -9.31 11.64
N MET A 77 -1.23 -10.27 10.87
CA MET A 77 -1.59 -11.69 10.97
C MET A 77 -1.51 -12.25 12.41
N PRO A 78 -0.44 -11.98 13.20
CA PRO A 78 -0.38 -12.47 14.59
C PRO A 78 -1.53 -11.91 15.46
N GLY A 79 -1.96 -10.68 15.22
CA GLY A 79 -3.09 -10.06 15.88
C GLY A 79 -4.43 -10.67 15.47
N TRP A 80 -4.62 -10.87 14.18
CA TRP A 80 -5.82 -11.50 13.62
C TRP A 80 -5.98 -12.94 14.08
N LYS A 81 -4.90 -13.71 14.07
CA LYS A 81 -4.88 -15.09 14.56
C LYS A 81 -5.36 -15.19 16.02
N ARG A 82 -4.88 -14.30 16.91
CA ARG A 82 -5.32 -14.24 18.32
C ARG A 82 -6.80 -13.88 18.47
N LYS A 83 -7.37 -13.12 17.54
CA LYS A 83 -8.77 -12.68 17.52
C LYS A 83 -9.68 -13.63 16.71
N GLY A 84 -9.20 -14.83 16.36
CA GLY A 84 -9.96 -15.80 15.55
C GLY A 84 -10.22 -15.35 14.12
N TRP A 85 -9.25 -14.66 13.50
CA TRP A 85 -9.31 -14.15 12.12
C TRP A 85 -10.43 -13.13 11.87
N LYS A 86 -10.66 -12.29 12.89
CA LYS A 86 -11.65 -11.22 12.83
C LYS A 86 -10.98 -9.86 13.01
N LYS A 87 -11.54 -8.88 12.34
CA LYS A 87 -11.20 -7.46 12.48
C LYS A 87 -11.74 -6.91 13.81
N GLY A 88 -11.42 -5.65 14.11
CA GLY A 88 -11.89 -4.96 15.33
C GLY A 88 -13.41 -4.82 15.41
N ASP A 89 -14.10 -4.78 14.28
CA ASP A 89 -15.57 -4.70 14.15
C ASP A 89 -16.26 -6.09 14.21
N GLY A 90 -15.50 -7.17 14.35
CA GLY A 90 -16.00 -8.54 14.41
C GLY A 90 -16.22 -9.23 13.06
N LYS A 91 -16.02 -8.52 11.93
CA LYS A 91 -16.09 -9.11 10.59
C LYS A 91 -14.86 -9.99 10.31
N PRO A 92 -14.95 -10.97 9.39
CA PRO A 92 -13.79 -11.72 8.94
C PRO A 92 -12.72 -10.80 8.34
N VAL A 93 -11.45 -11.18 8.48
CA VAL A 93 -10.35 -10.55 7.76
C VAL A 93 -10.51 -10.80 6.26
N ALA A 94 -10.19 -9.80 5.43
CA ALA A 94 -10.17 -9.99 3.98
C ALA A 94 -9.16 -11.08 3.59
N ASN A 95 -9.45 -11.86 2.55
CA ASN A 95 -8.61 -12.96 2.09
C ASN A 95 -8.22 -13.95 3.21
N VAL A 96 -9.13 -14.18 4.16
CA VAL A 96 -8.85 -14.96 5.39
C VAL A 96 -8.31 -16.36 5.09
N GLU A 97 -8.79 -17.01 4.04
CA GLU A 97 -8.34 -18.35 3.65
C GLU A 97 -6.89 -18.34 3.19
N ILE A 98 -6.50 -17.33 2.39
CA ILE A 98 -5.11 -17.13 1.95
C ILE A 98 -4.23 -16.82 3.16
N MET A 99 -4.68 -15.93 4.05
CA MET A 99 -3.94 -15.55 5.26
C MET A 99 -3.72 -16.74 6.21
N GLN A 100 -4.71 -17.61 6.36
CA GLN A 100 -4.57 -18.84 7.16
C GLN A 100 -3.62 -19.84 6.51
N ALA A 101 -3.63 -19.92 5.18
CA ALA A 101 -2.71 -20.78 4.45
C ALA A 101 -1.26 -20.25 4.55
N LEU A 102 -1.05 -18.94 4.44
CA LEU A 102 0.24 -18.28 4.65
C LEU A 102 0.78 -18.55 6.07
N ASP A 103 -0.07 -18.39 7.10
CA ASP A 103 0.32 -18.70 8.50
C ASP A 103 0.82 -20.13 8.63
N ARG A 104 0.17 -21.09 7.98
CA ARG A 104 0.60 -22.50 7.99
C ARG A 104 1.91 -22.72 7.22
N ALA A 105 2.03 -22.12 6.03
CA ALA A 105 3.20 -22.30 5.16
C ALA A 105 4.49 -21.67 5.74
N MET A 106 4.36 -20.70 6.64
CA MET A 106 5.50 -20.04 7.29
C MET A 106 5.96 -20.73 8.58
N GLN A 107 5.20 -21.71 9.11
CA GLN A 107 5.55 -22.35 10.38
C GLN A 107 6.89 -23.09 10.29
N GLY A 108 7.78 -22.80 11.26
CA GLY A 108 9.10 -23.43 11.34
C GLY A 108 10.14 -22.91 10.37
N ARG A 109 9.79 -21.94 9.54
CA ARG A 109 10.67 -21.37 8.49
C ARG A 109 11.09 -19.94 8.82
N ARG A 110 12.24 -19.54 8.29
CA ARG A 110 12.73 -18.17 8.35
C ARG A 110 12.44 -17.46 7.03
N VAL A 111 11.32 -16.74 6.98
CA VAL A 111 10.92 -15.97 5.81
C VAL A 111 11.11 -14.49 6.10
N MET A 112 11.97 -13.83 5.33
CA MET A 112 12.24 -12.40 5.44
C MET A 112 11.62 -11.67 4.26
N PHE A 113 10.70 -10.77 4.52
CA PHE A 113 10.13 -9.90 3.49
C PHE A 113 10.93 -8.62 3.37
N LYS A 114 11.21 -8.20 2.14
CA LYS A 114 11.88 -6.94 1.81
C LYS A 114 11.02 -6.13 0.86
N TRP A 115 10.72 -4.92 1.27
CA TRP A 115 10.03 -4.00 0.39
C TRP A 115 10.98 -3.46 -0.68
N VAL A 116 10.49 -3.38 -1.90
CA VAL A 116 11.13 -2.70 -3.03
C VAL A 116 10.15 -1.70 -3.63
N LYS A 117 10.65 -0.67 -4.24
CA LYS A 117 9.78 0.26 -4.96
C LYS A 117 9.40 -0.38 -6.31
N GLY A 118 8.11 -0.50 -6.57
CA GLY A 118 7.61 -0.99 -7.86
C GLY A 118 8.12 -0.15 -9.03
N HIS A 119 8.39 -0.81 -10.15
CA HIS A 119 8.90 -0.20 -11.41
C HIS A 119 10.14 0.69 -11.23
N ALA A 120 11.05 0.31 -10.33
CA ALA A 120 12.25 1.08 -10.00
C ALA A 120 13.58 0.36 -10.29
N GLY A 121 13.57 -0.61 -11.21
CA GLY A 121 14.78 -1.31 -11.66
C GLY A 121 15.21 -2.48 -10.77
N HIS A 122 14.33 -3.01 -9.91
CA HIS A 122 14.62 -4.24 -9.17
C HIS A 122 14.29 -5.45 -10.03
N GLU A 123 15.32 -6.05 -10.64
CA GLU A 123 15.21 -7.05 -11.69
C GLU A 123 14.25 -8.22 -11.38
N LEU A 124 14.32 -8.81 -10.16
CA LEU A 124 13.43 -9.90 -9.77
C LEU A 124 11.97 -9.45 -9.65
N ASN A 125 11.72 -8.24 -9.11
CA ASN A 125 10.37 -7.73 -8.94
C ASN A 125 9.74 -7.35 -10.28
N GLU A 126 10.52 -6.75 -11.19
CA GLU A 126 10.03 -6.45 -12.54
C GLU A 126 9.65 -7.71 -13.31
N LYS A 127 10.39 -8.81 -13.12
CA LYS A 127 10.04 -10.11 -13.70
C LYS A 127 8.77 -10.70 -13.10
N ALA A 128 8.59 -10.62 -11.79
CA ALA A 128 7.35 -11.07 -11.14
C ALA A 128 6.14 -10.24 -11.60
N ASP A 129 6.27 -8.90 -11.71
CA ASP A 129 5.24 -8.00 -12.23
C ASP A 129 4.88 -8.33 -13.69
N GLU A 130 5.87 -8.49 -14.58
CA GLU A 130 5.65 -8.88 -15.98
C GLU A 130 4.83 -10.18 -16.08
N LEU A 131 5.18 -11.20 -15.29
CA LEU A 131 4.52 -12.50 -15.28
C LEU A 131 3.11 -12.44 -14.69
N ALA A 132 2.91 -11.71 -13.59
CA ALA A 132 1.60 -11.50 -12.99
C ALA A 132 0.66 -10.75 -13.94
N ASN A 133 1.18 -9.72 -14.61
CA ASN A 133 0.43 -8.93 -15.59
C ASN A 133 0.07 -9.78 -16.83
N ALA A 134 1.00 -10.59 -17.33
CA ALA A 134 0.75 -11.52 -18.43
C ALA A 134 -0.33 -12.56 -18.07
N ALA A 135 -0.33 -13.06 -16.83
CA ALA A 135 -1.37 -13.97 -16.35
C ALA A 135 -2.74 -13.29 -16.26
N ALA A 136 -2.83 -12.07 -15.74
CA ALA A 136 -4.07 -11.29 -15.71
C ALA A 136 -4.61 -11.04 -17.13
N GLN A 137 -3.72 -10.67 -18.07
CA GLN A 137 -4.08 -10.45 -19.47
C GLN A 137 -4.58 -11.73 -20.16
N ALA A 138 -3.98 -12.90 -19.85
CA ALA A 138 -4.46 -14.17 -20.38
C ALA A 138 -5.91 -14.45 -19.95
N PHE A 139 -6.24 -14.19 -18.67
CA PHE A 139 -7.63 -14.33 -18.19
C PHE A 139 -8.57 -13.32 -18.84
N GLN A 140 -8.15 -12.08 -19.08
CA GLN A 140 -8.94 -11.10 -19.82
C GLN A 140 -9.23 -11.59 -21.25
N ASP A 141 -8.24 -12.20 -21.89
CA ASP A 141 -8.35 -12.76 -23.24
C ASP A 141 -9.04 -14.14 -23.29
N LEU A 142 -9.54 -14.67 -22.16
CA LEU A 142 -10.10 -16.01 -22.01
C LEU A 142 -9.12 -17.12 -22.42
N LYS A 143 -7.82 -16.91 -22.17
CA LYS A 143 -6.76 -17.89 -22.41
C LYS A 143 -6.25 -18.46 -21.08
N THR A 144 -5.56 -19.60 -21.15
CA THR A 144 -4.83 -20.15 -20.01
C THR A 144 -3.48 -19.44 -19.91
N PRO A 145 -3.10 -18.87 -18.75
CA PRO A 145 -1.79 -18.31 -18.57
C PRO A 145 -0.70 -19.38 -18.63
N ASP A 146 0.53 -18.99 -18.93
CA ASP A 146 1.69 -19.84 -18.77
C ASP A 146 1.96 -20.05 -17.27
N PRO A 147 1.87 -21.26 -16.76
CA PRO A 147 2.01 -21.51 -15.34
C PRO A 147 3.46 -21.56 -14.85
N GLY A 148 4.45 -21.44 -15.75
CA GLY A 148 5.88 -21.52 -15.46
C GLY A 148 6.40 -22.95 -15.19
N PRO A 149 7.73 -23.10 -15.02
CA PRO A 149 8.37 -24.38 -14.72
C PRO A 149 8.11 -24.85 -13.27
N GLY A 150 7.78 -23.94 -12.34
CA GLY A 150 7.73 -24.25 -10.92
C GLY A 150 9.10 -24.27 -10.25
N PHE A 151 9.14 -24.67 -8.98
CA PHE A 151 10.39 -24.81 -8.23
C PHE A 151 11.07 -26.15 -8.58
N HIS A 152 12.33 -26.10 -9.06
CA HIS A 152 13.11 -27.26 -9.55
C HIS A 152 12.43 -28.10 -10.64
N GLY A 153 11.52 -27.53 -11.45
CA GLY A 153 10.81 -28.26 -12.48
C GLY A 153 9.71 -29.19 -11.93
N GLU A 154 9.50 -29.21 -10.64
CA GLU A 154 8.42 -29.92 -9.98
C GLU A 154 7.28 -28.97 -9.68
N ARG A 155 6.12 -29.21 -10.26
CA ARG A 155 4.89 -28.55 -9.84
C ARG A 155 4.30 -29.32 -8.67
N SER A 156 4.19 -28.68 -7.57
CA SER A 156 3.29 -29.14 -6.52
C SER A 156 1.87 -29.11 -7.08
N GLU A 157 1.20 -30.25 -7.14
CA GLU A 157 -0.23 -30.35 -7.47
C GLU A 157 -1.13 -29.68 -6.42
N HIS A 158 -0.55 -28.99 -5.46
CA HIS A 158 -1.24 -28.23 -4.44
C HIS A 158 -1.68 -26.87 -5.02
N SER A 159 -2.46 -26.94 -6.08
CA SER A 159 -3.24 -25.81 -6.56
C SER A 159 -4.22 -25.42 -5.46
N PHE A 160 -3.87 -24.42 -4.68
CA PHE A 160 -4.82 -23.80 -3.76
C PHE A 160 -5.88 -23.09 -4.63
N THR A 161 -7.00 -23.78 -4.84
CA THR A 161 -8.12 -23.18 -5.54
C THR A 161 -8.75 -22.16 -4.59
N VAL A 162 -8.31 -20.92 -4.68
CA VAL A 162 -9.07 -19.82 -4.08
C VAL A 162 -10.37 -19.75 -4.86
N THR A 163 -11.44 -20.21 -4.25
CA THR A 163 -12.77 -19.93 -4.76
C THR A 163 -12.92 -18.42 -4.70
N ALA A 164 -13.07 -17.76 -5.85
CA ALA A 164 -13.28 -16.33 -5.89
C ALA A 164 -14.35 -15.97 -4.86
N PRO A 165 -14.11 -15.05 -3.94
CA PRO A 165 -15.11 -14.66 -2.97
C PRO A 165 -16.35 -14.18 -3.73
N PRO A 166 -17.59 -14.47 -3.24
CA PRO A 166 -18.79 -13.86 -3.80
C PRO A 166 -18.57 -12.34 -3.83
N GLU A 167 -19.04 -11.71 -4.90
CA GLU A 167 -18.90 -10.26 -5.08
C GLU A 167 -19.14 -9.53 -3.76
N PRO A 168 -18.18 -8.81 -3.22
CA PRO A 168 -18.47 -7.93 -2.11
C PRO A 168 -19.40 -6.85 -2.69
N GLU A 169 -20.60 -6.73 -2.15
CA GLU A 169 -21.37 -5.50 -2.35
C GLU A 169 -20.42 -4.33 -2.05
N PRO A 170 -20.40 -3.26 -2.87
CA PRO A 170 -19.52 -2.14 -2.66
C PRO A 170 -19.88 -1.46 -1.34
N ASP A 171 -19.34 -1.97 -0.25
CA ASP A 171 -19.41 -1.33 1.04
C ASP A 171 -18.41 -0.19 1.02
N LEU A 172 -18.93 1.04 1.19
CA LEU A 172 -18.15 2.27 1.28
C LEU A 172 -17.00 2.17 2.32
N PHE A 173 -17.07 1.17 3.22
CA PHE A 173 -16.06 0.84 4.21
C PHE A 173 -14.98 -0.14 3.71
N THR A 174 -15.23 -0.92 2.66
CA THR A 174 -14.23 -1.86 2.10
C THR A 174 -13.11 -1.13 1.35
N LEU A 175 -13.40 0.06 0.79
CA LEU A 175 -12.38 0.95 0.22
C LEU A 175 -11.44 1.57 1.27
N THR A 176 -11.81 1.49 2.55
CA THR A 176 -11.03 2.08 3.67
C THR A 176 -10.16 1.05 4.40
N GLU A 177 -10.31 -0.26 4.12
CA GLU A 177 -9.63 -1.33 4.86
C GLU A 177 -8.69 -2.21 4.01
N GLU A 178 -8.61 -1.98 2.68
CA GLU A 178 -7.68 -2.70 1.79
C GLU A 178 -6.22 -2.22 1.90
N SER A 179 -6.01 -1.10 2.54
CA SER A 179 -4.75 -0.78 3.23
C SER A 179 -5.16 -0.28 4.61
N ALA A 180 -4.80 -0.96 5.69
CA ALA A 180 -4.65 -0.26 6.94
C ALA A 180 -3.45 0.67 6.73
N GLU A 181 -3.73 1.77 6.02
CA GLU A 181 -2.87 2.93 5.85
C GLU A 181 -2.33 3.26 7.25
N THR A 182 -1.04 3.27 7.40
CA THR A 182 -0.48 3.70 8.68
C THR A 182 -0.96 5.11 8.98
N ASP A 183 -0.96 5.53 10.23
CA ASP A 183 -1.33 6.91 10.57
C ASP A 183 -0.43 7.91 9.82
N GLU A 184 0.81 7.55 9.57
CA GLU A 184 1.78 8.32 8.81
C GLU A 184 1.40 8.41 7.31
N GLU A 185 1.03 7.31 6.68
CA GLU A 185 0.55 7.27 5.29
C GLU A 185 -0.77 8.04 5.13
N LEU A 186 -1.70 7.88 6.08
CA LEU A 186 -2.94 8.62 6.13
C LEU A 186 -2.68 10.14 6.21
N VAL A 187 -1.75 10.56 7.07
CA VAL A 187 -1.37 11.97 7.20
C VAL A 187 -0.76 12.50 5.90
N VAL A 188 0.10 11.74 5.23
CA VAL A 188 0.66 12.12 3.92
C VAL A 188 -0.45 12.28 2.87
N ARG A 189 -1.43 11.39 2.84
CA ARG A 189 -2.56 11.48 1.92
C ARG A 189 -3.45 12.68 2.23
N LEU A 190 -3.71 12.96 3.51
CA LEU A 190 -4.47 14.14 3.93
C LEU A 190 -3.75 15.45 3.56
N GLU A 191 -2.43 15.51 3.76
CA GLU A 191 -1.60 16.65 3.32
C GLU A 191 -1.68 16.86 1.81
N ARG A 192 -1.56 15.78 1.01
CA ARG A 192 -1.71 15.85 -0.45
C ARG A 192 -3.10 16.36 -0.86
N SER A 193 -4.15 16.00 -0.13
CA SER A 193 -5.49 16.46 -0.43
C SER A 193 -5.63 17.97 -0.28
N LEU A 194 -4.93 18.60 0.68
CA LEU A 194 -4.86 20.05 0.86
C LEU A 194 -4.19 20.81 -0.29
N LEU A 195 -3.51 20.08 -1.19
CA LEU A 195 -2.86 20.64 -2.39
C LEU A 195 -3.74 20.47 -3.66
N THR A 196 -4.95 19.93 -3.53
CA THR A 196 -5.85 19.74 -4.68
C THR A 196 -6.86 20.87 -4.80
N ASP A 197 -7.20 21.26 -6.02
CA ASP A 197 -8.22 22.28 -6.28
C ASP A 197 -9.59 21.88 -5.76
N ALA A 198 -9.90 20.57 -5.77
CA ALA A 198 -11.16 20.04 -5.26
C ALA A 198 -11.36 20.33 -3.76
N VAL A 199 -10.30 20.24 -2.96
CA VAL A 199 -10.35 20.55 -1.52
C VAL A 199 -10.19 22.05 -1.29
N ARG A 200 -9.23 22.70 -1.95
CA ARG A 200 -8.96 24.14 -1.76
C ARG A 200 -10.08 25.05 -2.25
N GLY A 201 -10.83 24.61 -3.25
CA GLY A 201 -12.00 25.33 -3.75
C GLY A 201 -13.23 25.26 -2.83
N ASP A 202 -13.19 24.41 -1.80
CA ASP A 202 -14.25 24.29 -0.78
C ASP A 202 -13.70 24.59 0.62
N PRO A 203 -13.93 25.80 1.16
CA PRO A 203 -13.49 26.16 2.51
C PRO A 203 -14.01 25.23 3.62
N ALA A 204 -15.16 24.56 3.42
CA ALA A 204 -15.69 23.60 4.37
C ALA A 204 -14.89 22.30 4.36
N ALA A 205 -14.45 21.82 3.17
CA ALA A 205 -13.57 20.68 3.04
C ALA A 205 -12.21 20.94 3.70
N VAL A 206 -11.63 22.12 3.48
CA VAL A 206 -10.40 22.53 4.17
C VAL A 206 -10.60 22.61 5.68
N ALA A 207 -11.67 23.25 6.14
CA ALA A 207 -11.99 23.39 7.57
C ALA A 207 -12.14 22.04 8.28
N ALA A 208 -12.58 20.99 7.57
CA ALA A 208 -12.71 19.64 8.10
C ALA A 208 -11.34 18.94 8.35
N LEU A 209 -10.28 19.43 7.73
CA LEU A 209 -8.90 18.91 7.86
C LEU A 209 -8.05 19.73 8.84
N LEU A 210 -8.47 20.94 9.21
CA LEU A 210 -7.72 21.80 10.12
C LEU A 210 -8.24 21.69 11.56
N ASP A 211 -7.31 21.54 12.50
CA ASP A 211 -7.62 21.60 13.94
C ASP A 211 -8.23 22.96 14.32
N PRO A 212 -9.16 23.04 15.28
CA PRO A 212 -9.72 24.32 15.75
C PRO A 212 -8.69 25.36 16.17
N ALA A 213 -7.54 24.93 16.68
CA ALA A 213 -6.41 25.78 17.07
C ALA A 213 -5.28 25.81 16.04
N TRP A 214 -5.60 25.57 14.77
CA TRP A 214 -4.60 25.56 13.67
C TRP A 214 -3.94 26.92 13.49
N GLU A 215 -2.63 26.87 13.22
CA GLU A 215 -1.79 28.03 12.90
C GLU A 215 -0.80 27.65 11.77
N GLU A 216 -0.43 28.67 10.98
CA GLU A 216 0.66 28.54 9.99
C GLU A 216 1.68 29.66 10.15
N ILE A 217 2.96 29.33 9.89
CA ILE A 217 4.01 30.29 9.63
C ILE A 217 4.39 30.16 8.16
N GLY A 218 3.95 31.10 7.34
CA GLY A 218 4.31 31.13 5.91
C GLY A 218 5.78 31.43 5.68
N GLY A 219 6.28 31.15 4.48
CA GLY A 219 7.70 31.36 4.09
C GLY A 219 8.21 32.79 4.28
N SER A 220 7.34 33.79 4.30
CA SER A 220 7.66 35.19 4.62
C SER A 220 7.74 35.49 6.11
N GLY A 221 7.50 34.50 7.00
CA GLY A 221 7.40 34.70 8.44
C GLY A 221 6.03 35.21 8.91
N ARG A 222 5.07 35.42 8.01
CA ARG A 222 3.70 35.78 8.38
C ARG A 222 3.03 34.63 9.12
N ARG A 223 2.42 34.94 10.25
CA ARG A 223 1.54 33.99 10.95
C ARG A 223 0.12 34.11 10.41
N TRP A 224 -0.51 32.95 10.24
CA TRP A 224 -1.90 32.81 9.82
C TRP A 224 -2.68 32.07 10.90
N SER A 225 -3.83 32.61 11.26
CA SER A 225 -4.82 31.87 12.03
C SER A 225 -5.67 30.99 11.09
N ARG A 226 -6.35 30.01 11.68
CA ARG A 226 -7.34 29.18 10.95
C ARG A 226 -8.40 30.02 10.25
N GLU A 227 -8.92 31.06 10.91
CA GLU A 227 -9.97 31.92 10.35
C GLU A 227 -9.46 32.71 9.14
N GLU A 228 -8.27 33.33 9.24
CA GLU A 228 -7.64 34.04 8.13
C GLU A 228 -7.35 33.12 6.95
N MET A 229 -6.86 31.89 7.22
CA MET A 229 -6.58 30.90 6.18
C MET A 229 -7.87 30.52 5.44
N LEU A 230 -8.93 30.16 6.15
CA LEU A 230 -10.20 29.77 5.54
C LEU A 230 -10.87 30.91 4.75
N ALA A 231 -10.63 32.17 5.13
CA ALA A 231 -11.14 33.34 4.40
C ALA A 231 -10.32 33.62 3.12
N ALA A 232 -9.05 33.23 3.07
CA ALA A 232 -8.13 33.51 1.98
C ALA A 232 -7.88 32.34 1.04
N ILE A 233 -8.24 31.10 1.45
CA ILE A 233 -7.89 29.90 0.69
C ILE A 233 -8.66 29.83 -0.64
N GLY A 234 -7.99 29.34 -1.65
CA GLY A 234 -8.52 29.11 -2.99
C GLY A 234 -7.67 28.11 -3.76
N PRO A 235 -8.05 27.77 -5.00
CA PRO A 235 -7.24 26.94 -5.87
C PRO A 235 -5.79 27.44 -5.96
N LEU A 236 -4.86 26.52 -6.17
CA LEU A 236 -3.47 26.89 -6.38
C LEU A 236 -3.29 27.47 -7.78
N GLU A 237 -2.43 28.49 -7.93
CA GLU A 237 -2.09 29.04 -9.23
C GLU A 237 -1.32 28.02 -10.08
N ASP A 238 -0.48 27.18 -9.43
CA ASP A 238 0.30 26.12 -10.04
C ASP A 238 0.11 24.79 -9.29
N ARG A 239 0.23 23.70 -10.03
CA ARG A 239 0.31 22.37 -9.42
C ARG A 239 1.56 22.26 -8.57
N VAL A 240 1.40 21.77 -7.34
CA VAL A 240 2.48 21.51 -6.41
C VAL A 240 2.53 20.00 -6.14
N ASP A 241 3.67 19.39 -6.44
CA ASP A 241 3.93 18.01 -6.07
C ASP A 241 4.56 17.96 -4.67
N LEU A 242 4.12 17.00 -3.86
CA LEU A 242 4.58 16.78 -2.49
C LEU A 242 5.58 15.63 -2.48
N GLU A 243 6.85 15.94 -2.22
CA GLU A 243 7.91 14.96 -1.98
C GLU A 243 8.09 14.77 -0.46
N VAL A 244 7.78 13.57 0.03
CA VAL A 244 7.92 13.23 1.46
C VAL A 244 9.38 13.05 1.82
N LEU A 245 9.88 13.81 2.79
CA LEU A 245 11.23 13.66 3.35
C LEU A 245 11.19 12.78 4.60
N SER A 246 10.24 13.01 5.50
CA SER A 246 9.94 12.11 6.62
C SER A 246 8.49 12.26 7.07
N ALA A 247 7.94 11.20 7.67
CA ALA A 247 6.67 11.19 8.36
C ALA A 247 6.85 10.40 9.65
N ASP A 248 7.07 11.12 10.75
CA ASP A 248 7.48 10.53 12.01
C ASP A 248 6.37 10.67 13.06
N ARG A 249 6.05 9.58 13.71
CA ARG A 249 5.11 9.60 14.82
C ARG A 249 5.76 10.26 16.05
N VAL A 250 5.14 11.32 16.56
CA VAL A 250 5.56 12.05 17.76
C VAL A 250 4.59 11.74 18.90
N GLY A 251 4.79 10.62 19.57
CA GLY A 251 3.87 10.12 20.60
C GLY A 251 2.73 9.28 20.00
N GLN A 252 1.62 9.11 20.75
CA GLN A 252 0.50 8.25 20.33
C GLN A 252 -0.47 8.93 19.36
N ASP A 253 -0.63 10.24 19.49
CA ASP A 253 -1.68 11.01 18.84
C ASP A 253 -1.15 12.17 17.98
N ALA A 254 0.11 12.11 17.55
CA ALA A 254 0.70 13.12 16.69
C ALA A 254 1.66 12.54 15.67
N VAL A 255 1.66 13.11 14.46
CA VAL A 255 2.61 12.82 13.36
C VAL A 255 3.18 14.14 12.88
N LEU A 256 4.51 14.21 12.80
CA LEU A 256 5.24 15.28 12.15
C LEU A 256 5.60 14.84 10.73
N LEU A 257 5.04 15.52 9.76
CA LEU A 257 5.37 15.35 8.35
C LEU A 257 6.33 16.45 7.91
N VAL A 258 7.48 16.07 7.37
CA VAL A 258 8.44 16.97 6.71
C VAL A 258 8.47 16.62 5.23
N TRP A 259 8.30 17.64 4.38
CA TRP A 259 8.15 17.43 2.96
C TRP A 259 8.66 18.62 2.15
N ARG A 260 8.96 18.37 0.89
CA ARG A 260 9.37 19.39 -0.07
C ARG A 260 8.20 19.67 -1.01
N ALA A 261 7.84 20.93 -1.14
CA ALA A 261 6.90 21.39 -2.14
C ALA A 261 7.65 21.67 -3.44
N VAL A 262 7.28 20.95 -4.50
CA VAL A 262 7.87 21.10 -5.85
C VAL A 262 6.80 21.68 -6.76
N PRO A 263 6.75 23.01 -6.96
CA PRO A 263 5.82 23.63 -7.89
C PRO A 263 6.23 23.33 -9.33
N ALA A 264 5.27 23.37 -10.26
CA ALA A 264 5.54 23.25 -11.69
C ALA A 264 6.41 24.41 -12.21
N SER A 265 6.30 25.60 -11.60
CA SER A 265 7.12 26.77 -11.84
C SER A 265 7.50 27.41 -10.51
N GLY A 266 8.73 27.90 -10.36
CA GLY A 266 9.18 28.59 -9.15
C GLY A 266 10.15 27.80 -8.28
N GLU A 267 10.41 28.32 -7.07
CA GLU A 267 11.39 27.75 -6.14
C GLU A 267 10.77 26.68 -5.25
N THR A 268 11.53 25.63 -4.97
CA THR A 268 11.16 24.62 -4.01
C THR A 268 11.16 25.17 -2.58
N THR A 269 10.25 24.68 -1.75
CA THR A 269 10.18 25.06 -0.34
C THR A 269 10.14 23.82 0.54
N LEU A 270 10.85 23.88 1.67
CA LEU A 270 10.73 22.89 2.74
C LEU A 270 9.52 23.22 3.60
N ARG A 271 8.76 22.21 3.94
CA ARG A 271 7.55 22.35 4.73
C ARG A 271 7.49 21.33 5.85
N SER A 272 6.87 21.73 6.94
CA SER A 272 6.57 20.84 8.05
C SER A 272 5.14 21.02 8.49
N SER A 273 4.46 19.90 8.74
CA SER A 273 3.07 19.86 9.15
C SER A 273 2.93 18.95 10.37
N LEU A 274 2.39 19.49 11.45
CA LEU A 274 2.04 18.69 12.63
C LEU A 274 0.58 18.30 12.53
N TRP A 275 0.33 17.01 12.44
CA TRP A 275 -1.00 16.42 12.47
C TRP A 275 -1.27 15.82 13.83
N VAL A 276 -2.48 16.03 14.35
CA VAL A 276 -2.90 15.52 15.66
C VAL A 276 -4.19 14.71 15.52
N ARG A 277 -4.31 13.66 16.32
CA ARG A 277 -5.49 12.83 16.36
C ARG A 277 -6.56 13.47 17.25
N SER A 278 -7.75 13.64 16.72
CA SER A 278 -8.94 14.11 17.43
C SER A 278 -10.05 13.07 17.28
N GLY A 279 -10.22 12.21 18.27
CA GLY A 279 -11.08 11.03 18.19
C GLY A 279 -10.58 10.04 17.13
N GLN A 280 -11.36 9.83 16.07
CA GLN A 280 -11.00 8.96 14.95
C GLN A 280 -10.44 9.69 13.73
N ARG A 281 -10.22 11.00 13.82
CA ARG A 281 -9.76 11.82 12.70
C ARG A 281 -8.39 12.42 12.99
N TRP A 282 -7.58 12.55 11.93
CA TRP A 282 -6.38 13.33 11.93
C TRP A 282 -6.66 14.74 11.43
N LEU A 283 -6.20 15.76 12.16
CA LEU A 283 -6.35 17.17 11.84
C LEU A 283 -4.98 17.84 11.82
N GLN A 284 -4.74 18.68 10.82
CA GLN A 284 -3.52 19.49 10.78
C GLN A 284 -3.60 20.56 11.86
N ARG A 285 -2.67 20.57 12.80
CA ARG A 285 -2.60 21.48 13.94
C ARG A 285 -1.66 22.66 13.68
N PHE A 286 -0.62 22.42 12.90
CA PHE A 286 0.38 23.43 12.59
C PHE A 286 0.99 23.16 11.22
N HIS A 287 1.30 24.24 10.50
CA HIS A 287 2.01 24.20 9.24
C HIS A 287 3.12 25.27 9.21
N GLN A 288 4.25 24.95 8.58
CA GLN A 288 5.32 25.91 8.33
C GLN A 288 5.95 25.67 6.96
N GLY A 289 6.22 26.78 6.25
CA GLY A 289 6.99 26.78 5.01
C GLY A 289 8.24 27.62 5.14
N THR A 290 9.33 27.15 4.52
CA THR A 290 10.64 27.86 4.47
C THR A 290 11.22 27.68 3.08
N THR A 291 11.81 28.74 2.52
CA THR A 291 12.55 28.62 1.24
C THR A 291 13.75 27.71 1.44
N GLU A 292 13.99 26.79 0.51
CA GLU A 292 15.15 25.90 0.55
C GLU A 292 16.37 26.65 0.05
N GLU A 293 17.45 26.67 0.85
CA GLU A 293 18.74 27.21 0.40
C GLU A 293 19.40 26.20 -0.55
N SER A 294 19.83 26.68 -1.70
CA SER A 294 20.48 25.89 -2.77
C SER A 294 21.95 25.57 -2.46
#